data_97ea43a9984638032dc6080646042df9
#
_entry.id   97ea43a9984638032dc6080646042df9
#
_cell.length_a   1.000
_cell.length_b   1.000
_cell.length_c   1.000
_cell.angle_alpha   90.00
_cell.angle_beta   90.00
_cell.angle_gamma   90.00
#
_symmetry.space_group_name_H-M   'P 1'
#
loop_
_entity.id
_entity.type
_entity.pdbx_description
1 polymer ?
#
loop_
_entity_poly.entity_id
_entity_poly.type
_entity_poly.pdbx_seq_one_letter_code
_entity_poly.pdbx_strand_id
1 'polypeptide(L)'
;MALSLTGSDGFTPPFGASLYGPPPYEYRKAQQSWITYEAANPEAVRAMLPPGVEADAEIPVCHAMVCWYPWTTFGPYNEAWICVRVKVNGVRYWYMPVIYTDNEAPLAAGREIWGYPKKLATLKWDWGGAGSGGVMGEQLIFTVDRPASQRIMTYTFAPERVADPSELEVLPFLSLRHIPPSQAGKKPAASELVALTVASSLYTAADGRYELYSGRGSVTFPSRSTTDPWHIFEAGKILSTVWANVDFSLPLGEVVKDYLAEGLA
;
A
#
# COMPACT_ATOMS: atom_id res chain seq x y z
N MET A 1 -12.59 -36.84 -10.62
CA MET A 1 -13.68 -35.86 -10.58
C MET A 1 -13.36 -34.75 -11.56
N ALA A 2 -14.35 -34.19 -12.25
CA ALA A 2 -14.14 -33.01 -13.07
C ALA A 2 -13.92 -31.78 -12.19
N LEU A 3 -13.06 -30.86 -12.61
CA LEU A 3 -12.81 -29.61 -11.91
C LEU A 3 -14.10 -28.78 -11.83
N SER A 4 -14.46 -28.29 -10.67
CA SER A 4 -15.58 -27.36 -10.48
C SER A 4 -15.06 -25.92 -10.39
N LEU A 5 -15.69 -24.99 -11.11
CA LEU A 5 -15.39 -23.55 -11.01
C LEU A 5 -16.20 -22.88 -9.91
N THR A 6 -16.99 -23.64 -9.14
CA THR A 6 -17.69 -23.15 -7.93
C THR A 6 -16.78 -23.38 -6.74
N GLY A 7 -16.66 -22.42 -5.84
CA GLY A 7 -15.68 -22.31 -4.75
C GLY A 7 -15.31 -23.52 -3.88
N SER A 8 -15.82 -24.76 -4.18
CA SER A 8 -15.44 -25.98 -3.48
C SER A 8 -14.00 -26.45 -3.79
N ASP A 9 -13.43 -26.09 -4.94
CA ASP A 9 -12.13 -26.54 -5.39
C ASP A 9 -11.03 -25.51 -5.20
N GLY A 10 -11.36 -24.32 -4.67
CA GLY A 10 -10.46 -23.22 -4.41
C GLY A 10 -11.01 -21.88 -4.90
N PHE A 11 -10.37 -20.78 -4.48
CA PHE A 11 -10.80 -19.40 -4.80
C PHE A 11 -10.24 -18.94 -6.16
N THR A 12 -9.05 -19.40 -6.51
CA THR A 12 -8.36 -19.04 -7.75
C THR A 12 -7.53 -20.23 -8.27
N PRO A 13 -7.22 -20.32 -9.58
CA PRO A 13 -6.32 -21.35 -10.11
C PRO A 13 -4.91 -21.28 -9.50
N PRO A 14 -4.21 -22.43 -9.35
CA PRO A 14 -4.69 -23.77 -9.60
C PRO A 14 -5.66 -24.24 -8.51
N PHE A 15 -6.85 -24.65 -8.90
CA PHE A 15 -7.84 -25.16 -7.97
C PHE A 15 -7.31 -26.37 -7.18
N GLY A 16 -7.60 -26.40 -5.87
CA GLY A 16 -7.02 -27.38 -4.94
C GLY A 16 -5.63 -26.99 -4.38
N ALA A 17 -4.97 -25.99 -4.98
CA ALA A 17 -3.68 -25.45 -4.54
C ALA A 17 -3.60 -23.93 -4.77
N SER A 18 -4.70 -23.23 -4.54
CA SER A 18 -4.80 -21.77 -4.74
C SER A 18 -3.72 -21.02 -3.97
N LEU A 19 -3.13 -20.01 -4.60
CA LEU A 19 -2.09 -19.16 -4.00
C LEU A 19 -2.62 -18.35 -2.83
N TYR A 20 -3.93 -18.04 -2.84
CA TYR A 20 -4.63 -17.38 -1.75
C TYR A 20 -6.10 -17.82 -1.71
N GLY A 21 -6.73 -17.75 -0.53
CA GLY A 21 -8.15 -18.02 -0.32
C GLY A 21 -9.02 -16.77 -0.48
N PRO A 22 -10.32 -16.86 -0.19
CA PRO A 22 -11.21 -15.70 -0.20
C PRO A 22 -10.93 -14.74 0.96
N PRO A 23 -11.19 -13.41 0.78
CA PRO A 23 -11.16 -12.46 1.89
C PRO A 23 -12.30 -12.73 2.90
N PRO A 24 -12.26 -12.15 4.13
CA PRO A 24 -11.29 -11.16 4.57
C PRO A 24 -9.93 -11.75 4.94
N TYR A 25 -8.86 -10.96 4.72
CA TYR A 25 -7.51 -11.34 5.14
C TYR A 25 -7.14 -10.62 6.42
N GLU A 26 -6.71 -11.38 7.41
CA GLU A 26 -6.40 -10.88 8.74
C GLU A 26 -4.92 -10.53 8.89
N TYR A 27 -4.66 -9.43 9.58
CA TYR A 27 -3.35 -8.92 9.93
C TYR A 27 -3.27 -8.68 11.44
N ARG A 28 -2.23 -9.17 12.10
CA ARG A 28 -2.04 -9.02 13.54
C ARG A 28 -0.67 -8.43 13.84
N LYS A 29 -0.64 -7.44 14.73
CA LYS A 29 0.57 -6.70 15.12
C LYS A 29 1.37 -6.21 13.90
N ALA A 30 0.66 -5.72 12.90
CA ALA A 30 1.27 -5.13 11.74
C ALA A 30 2.03 -3.87 12.13
N GLN A 31 3.34 -3.88 11.95
CA GLN A 31 4.17 -2.71 12.14
C GLN A 31 4.10 -1.86 10.88
N GLN A 32 3.62 -0.64 11.03
CA GLN A 32 3.44 0.29 9.92
C GLN A 32 4.12 1.62 10.26
N SER A 33 4.89 2.16 9.31
CA SER A 33 5.44 3.49 9.44
C SER A 33 5.18 4.28 8.17
N TRP A 34 4.77 5.55 8.30
CA TRP A 34 4.47 6.39 7.15
C TRP A 34 4.92 7.82 7.34
N ILE A 35 5.31 8.42 6.22
CA ILE A 35 5.66 9.82 6.08
C ILE A 35 4.66 10.45 5.13
N THR A 36 3.96 11.48 5.60
CA THR A 36 3.09 12.32 4.77
C THR A 36 3.86 13.56 4.36
N TYR A 37 3.82 13.92 3.08
CA TYR A 37 4.62 15.00 2.52
C TYR A 37 3.96 15.64 1.29
N GLU A 38 4.33 16.88 1.00
CA GLU A 38 4.03 17.54 -0.26
C GLU A 38 4.96 17.04 -1.36
N ALA A 39 4.43 16.75 -2.54
CA ALA A 39 5.24 16.29 -3.67
C ALA A 39 6.22 17.37 -4.12
N ALA A 40 7.50 17.01 -4.34
CA ALA A 40 8.50 17.94 -4.88
C ALA A 40 8.22 18.28 -6.36
N ASN A 41 7.59 17.37 -7.12
CA ASN A 41 7.18 17.59 -8.49
C ASN A 41 5.66 17.34 -8.67
N PRO A 42 4.81 18.36 -8.42
CA PRO A 42 3.36 18.21 -8.48
C PRO A 42 2.81 17.74 -9.83
N GLU A 43 3.37 18.22 -10.94
CA GLU A 43 2.90 17.86 -12.28
C GLU A 43 3.19 16.40 -12.63
N ALA A 44 4.36 15.90 -12.26
CA ALA A 44 4.72 14.50 -12.47
C ALA A 44 3.80 13.55 -11.67
N VAL A 45 3.43 13.92 -10.44
CA VAL A 45 2.49 13.16 -9.62
C VAL A 45 1.09 13.18 -10.23
N ARG A 46 0.59 14.37 -10.70
CA ARG A 46 -0.72 14.45 -11.36
C ARG A 46 -0.79 13.59 -12.62
N ALA A 47 0.28 13.51 -13.39
CA ALA A 47 0.35 12.68 -14.60
C ALA A 47 0.21 11.16 -14.30
N MET A 48 0.36 10.73 -13.05
CA MET A 48 0.16 9.33 -12.63
C MET A 48 -1.29 9.01 -12.24
N LEU A 49 -2.17 9.99 -12.19
CA LEU A 49 -3.55 9.80 -11.78
C LEU A 49 -4.41 9.30 -12.95
N PRO A 50 -5.29 8.31 -12.73
CA PRO A 50 -6.23 7.83 -13.74
C PRO A 50 -7.26 8.91 -14.15
N PRO A 51 -7.91 8.78 -15.31
CA PRO A 51 -8.95 9.71 -15.74
C PRO A 51 -10.08 9.84 -14.70
N GLY A 52 -10.43 11.07 -14.33
CA GLY A 52 -11.47 11.38 -13.34
C GLY A 52 -11.03 11.24 -11.89
N VAL A 53 -9.73 11.05 -11.67
CA VAL A 53 -9.10 11.13 -10.34
C VAL A 53 -8.33 12.44 -10.26
N GLU A 54 -8.60 13.26 -9.26
CA GLU A 54 -7.99 14.58 -9.08
C GLU A 54 -7.18 14.63 -7.80
N ALA A 55 -6.03 15.31 -7.81
CA ALA A 55 -5.30 15.59 -6.57
C ALA A 55 -6.17 16.45 -5.63
N ASP A 56 -6.18 16.12 -4.33
CA ASP A 56 -7.00 16.82 -3.33
C ASP A 56 -6.51 18.23 -2.99
N ALA A 57 -5.29 18.58 -3.40
CA ALA A 57 -4.67 19.88 -3.15
C ALA A 57 -3.86 20.37 -4.35
N GLU A 58 -3.56 21.68 -4.38
CA GLU A 58 -2.73 22.29 -5.40
C GLU A 58 -1.34 21.64 -5.47
N ILE A 59 -0.71 21.42 -4.33
CA ILE A 59 0.47 20.56 -4.22
C ILE A 59 -0.01 19.18 -3.75
N PRO A 60 0.09 18.12 -4.59
CA PRO A 60 -0.34 16.80 -4.22
C PRO A 60 0.31 16.34 -2.91
N VAL A 61 -0.49 15.85 -1.99
CA VAL A 61 -0.02 15.25 -0.75
C VAL A 61 0.18 13.77 -0.99
N CYS A 62 1.40 13.31 -0.74
CA CYS A 62 1.81 11.92 -0.85
C CYS A 62 2.02 11.29 0.51
N HIS A 63 1.95 9.97 0.54
CA HIS A 63 2.08 9.15 1.72
C HIS A 63 3.00 7.98 1.39
N ALA A 64 4.24 8.01 1.86
CA ALA A 64 5.15 6.88 1.75
C ALA A 64 4.98 5.98 2.96
N MET A 65 4.64 4.73 2.74
CA MET A 65 4.38 3.77 3.80
C MET A 65 5.26 2.55 3.66
N VAL A 66 5.75 2.06 4.78
CA VAL A 66 6.53 0.82 4.91
C VAL A 66 5.93 -0.05 5.99
N CYS A 67 5.90 -1.37 5.75
CA CYS A 67 5.23 -2.31 6.63
C CYS A 67 6.04 -3.58 6.81
N TRP A 68 6.03 -4.08 8.05
CA TRP A 68 6.35 -5.45 8.41
C TRP A 68 5.11 -6.11 8.98
N TYR A 69 4.70 -7.21 8.38
CA TYR A 69 3.56 -8.01 8.80
C TYR A 69 4.06 -9.34 9.38
N PRO A 70 4.21 -9.45 10.72
CA PRO A 70 4.71 -10.67 11.36
C PRO A 70 3.72 -11.82 11.26
N TRP A 71 2.42 -11.51 11.18
CA TRP A 71 1.38 -12.51 11.03
C TRP A 71 0.25 -11.99 10.14
N THR A 72 -0.03 -12.75 9.08
CA THR A 72 -1.18 -12.52 8.19
C THR A 72 -1.76 -13.84 7.70
N THR A 73 -2.93 -13.79 7.10
CA THR A 73 -3.51 -14.94 6.38
C THR A 73 -2.60 -15.45 5.24
N PHE A 74 -1.70 -14.62 4.71
CA PHE A 74 -0.72 -14.99 3.67
C PHE A 74 0.63 -15.48 4.23
N GLY A 75 0.79 -15.53 5.56
CA GLY A 75 2.10 -15.64 6.20
C GLY A 75 2.80 -14.30 6.39
N PRO A 76 4.03 -14.27 6.95
CA PRO A 76 4.77 -13.04 7.20
C PRO A 76 5.34 -12.45 5.91
N TYR A 77 5.35 -11.10 5.79
CA TYR A 77 5.97 -10.41 4.64
C TYR A 77 6.19 -8.92 4.90
N ASN A 78 7.03 -8.31 4.07
CA ASN A 78 7.24 -6.86 4.01
C ASN A 78 6.48 -6.24 2.84
N GLU A 79 6.12 -4.98 3.01
CA GLU A 79 5.45 -4.21 1.98
C GLU A 79 5.86 -2.73 2.03
N ALA A 80 5.89 -2.07 0.87
CA ALA A 80 6.08 -0.64 0.77
C ALA A 80 5.23 -0.08 -0.36
N TRP A 81 4.64 1.10 -0.14
CA TRP A 81 3.84 1.78 -1.16
C TRP A 81 3.88 3.30 -1.04
N ILE A 82 3.47 3.95 -2.11
CA ILE A 82 3.15 5.36 -2.13
C ILE A 82 1.66 5.51 -2.39
N CYS A 83 1.01 6.39 -1.63
CA CYS A 83 -0.32 6.88 -1.94
C CYS A 83 -0.29 8.37 -2.28
N VAL A 84 -1.24 8.80 -3.08
CA VAL A 84 -1.53 10.21 -3.35
C VAL A 84 -2.93 10.51 -2.83
N ARG A 85 -3.08 11.61 -2.09
CA ARG A 85 -4.38 12.04 -1.62
C ARG A 85 -5.17 12.67 -2.76
N VAL A 86 -6.32 12.07 -3.07
CA VAL A 86 -7.12 12.38 -4.25
C VAL A 86 -8.59 12.55 -3.92
N LYS A 87 -9.34 13.06 -4.92
CA LYS A 87 -10.80 13.08 -4.94
C LYS A 87 -11.33 12.35 -6.18
N VAL A 88 -12.42 11.62 -5.98
CA VAL A 88 -13.27 11.06 -7.03
C VAL A 88 -14.70 11.40 -6.68
N ASN A 89 -15.41 12.13 -7.56
CA ASN A 89 -16.78 12.58 -7.31
C ASN A 89 -16.95 13.31 -5.95
N GLY A 90 -15.94 14.10 -5.55
CA GLY A 90 -15.94 14.85 -4.30
C GLY A 90 -15.56 14.05 -3.04
N VAL A 91 -15.44 12.74 -3.11
CA VAL A 91 -15.01 11.87 -2.01
C VAL A 91 -13.48 11.74 -2.00
N ARG A 92 -12.88 11.81 -0.81
CA ARG A 92 -11.42 11.74 -0.62
C ARG A 92 -10.94 10.30 -0.44
N TYR A 93 -9.78 9.99 -1.04
CA TYR A 93 -9.14 8.67 -0.99
C TYR A 93 -7.61 8.81 -0.94
N TRP A 94 -6.94 7.72 -0.50
CA TRP A 94 -5.53 7.46 -0.75
C TRP A 94 -5.38 6.59 -2.00
N TYR A 95 -5.12 7.19 -3.16
CA TYR A 95 -4.86 6.45 -4.41
C TYR A 95 -3.45 5.87 -4.40
N MET A 96 -3.31 4.59 -4.75
CA MET A 96 -2.08 3.81 -4.68
C MET A 96 -1.49 3.53 -6.07
N PRO A 97 -0.59 4.39 -6.60
CA PRO A 97 0.04 4.20 -7.91
C PRO A 97 1.18 3.17 -7.91
N VAL A 98 1.84 2.94 -6.78
CA VAL A 98 2.95 1.98 -6.65
C VAL A 98 2.90 1.28 -5.30
N ILE A 99 3.13 -0.05 -5.31
CA ILE A 99 3.22 -0.88 -4.12
C ILE A 99 4.08 -2.11 -4.43
N TYR A 100 5.02 -2.45 -3.55
CA TYR A 100 5.89 -3.60 -3.71
C TYR A 100 5.89 -4.46 -2.46
N THR A 101 6.06 -5.77 -2.66
CA THR A 101 6.05 -6.79 -1.60
C THR A 101 7.13 -7.84 -1.87
N ASP A 102 7.50 -8.61 -0.87
CA ASP A 102 8.45 -9.72 -0.97
C ASP A 102 7.77 -11.11 -0.93
N ASN A 103 6.44 -11.15 -1.03
CA ASN A 103 5.65 -12.39 -1.02
C ASN A 103 4.66 -12.43 -2.20
N GLU A 104 4.60 -13.58 -2.88
CA GLU A 104 3.79 -13.77 -4.10
C GLU A 104 2.29 -13.87 -3.82
N ALA A 105 1.88 -14.45 -2.68
CA ALA A 105 0.47 -14.62 -2.36
C ALA A 105 -0.27 -13.28 -2.19
N PRO A 106 0.19 -12.32 -1.35
CA PRO A 106 -0.41 -11.00 -1.27
C PRO A 106 -0.19 -10.16 -2.54
N LEU A 107 0.83 -10.48 -3.37
CA LEU A 107 0.99 -9.84 -4.67
C LEU A 107 -0.16 -10.24 -5.60
N ALA A 108 -0.40 -11.53 -5.76
CA ALA A 108 -1.46 -12.03 -6.64
C ALA A 108 -2.83 -11.57 -6.16
N ALA A 109 -3.16 -11.79 -4.88
CA ALA A 109 -4.43 -11.33 -4.30
C ALA A 109 -4.65 -9.83 -4.50
N GLY A 110 -3.62 -9.02 -4.25
CA GLY A 110 -3.68 -7.56 -4.39
C GLY A 110 -4.00 -7.12 -5.81
N ARG A 111 -3.35 -7.74 -6.80
CA ARG A 111 -3.55 -7.43 -8.22
C ARG A 111 -4.91 -7.90 -8.74
N GLU A 112 -5.32 -9.10 -8.37
CA GLU A 112 -6.51 -9.75 -8.93
C GLU A 112 -7.80 -9.23 -8.29
N ILE A 113 -7.81 -8.97 -6.96
CA ILE A 113 -9.00 -8.57 -6.23
C ILE A 113 -9.22 -7.04 -6.28
N TRP A 114 -8.20 -6.27 -5.88
CA TRP A 114 -8.35 -4.81 -5.72
C TRP A 114 -7.67 -4.00 -6.82
N GLY A 115 -6.79 -4.62 -7.63
CA GLY A 115 -6.03 -3.92 -8.66
C GLY A 115 -4.82 -3.17 -8.12
N TYR A 116 -4.33 -3.49 -6.93
CA TYR A 116 -3.07 -2.92 -6.43
C TYR A 116 -1.93 -3.26 -7.38
N PRO A 117 -1.14 -2.27 -7.85
CA PRO A 117 -0.09 -2.49 -8.86
C PRO A 117 1.16 -3.15 -8.27
N LYS A 118 0.97 -4.25 -7.53
CA LYS A 118 2.03 -4.95 -6.80
C LYS A 118 3.09 -5.54 -7.71
N LYS A 119 4.35 -5.41 -7.28
CA LYS A 119 5.52 -6.09 -7.85
C LYS A 119 6.34 -6.72 -6.73
N LEU A 120 7.08 -7.78 -7.06
CA LEU A 120 8.08 -8.34 -6.14
C LEU A 120 9.31 -7.45 -6.10
N ALA A 121 9.87 -7.27 -4.89
CA ALA A 121 11.10 -6.54 -4.65
C ALA A 121 11.85 -7.17 -3.46
N THR A 122 13.12 -6.80 -3.29
CA THR A 122 13.85 -7.08 -2.06
C THR A 122 13.53 -5.95 -1.07
N LEU A 123 12.89 -6.30 0.03
CA LEU A 123 12.49 -5.38 1.09
C LEU A 123 13.23 -5.74 2.37
N LYS A 124 13.75 -4.72 3.07
CA LYS A 124 14.42 -4.93 4.35
C LYS A 124 13.88 -3.95 5.38
N TRP A 125 13.43 -4.50 6.49
CA TRP A 125 12.99 -3.80 7.68
C TRP A 125 14.02 -3.97 8.79
N ASP A 126 14.58 -2.89 9.31
CA ASP A 126 15.61 -2.94 10.34
C ASP A 126 15.38 -1.84 11.40
N TRP A 127 15.41 -2.21 12.66
CA TRP A 127 15.33 -1.35 13.84
C TRP A 127 16.69 -1.18 14.53
N GLY A 128 17.75 -0.96 13.79
CA GLY A 128 19.05 -0.63 14.38
C GLY A 128 19.64 -1.67 15.34
N GLY A 129 19.20 -2.93 15.24
CA GLY A 129 19.72 -4.05 16.03
C GLY A 129 18.93 -4.37 17.32
N ALA A 130 17.89 -3.63 17.66
CA ALA A 130 17.10 -3.88 18.88
C ALA A 130 16.07 -5.01 18.74
N GLY A 131 15.74 -5.45 17.54
CA GLY A 131 14.87 -6.61 17.27
C GLY A 131 13.40 -6.47 17.71
N SER A 132 13.04 -5.41 18.38
CA SER A 132 11.68 -5.11 18.83
C SER A 132 11.27 -3.73 18.33
N GLY A 133 10.39 -3.66 17.36
CA GLY A 133 9.92 -2.40 16.80
C GLY A 133 9.34 -1.46 17.87
N GLY A 134 9.56 -0.16 17.68
CA GLY A 134 8.88 0.88 18.45
C GLY A 134 9.52 1.29 19.77
N VAL A 135 10.80 1.02 19.96
CA VAL A 135 11.51 1.52 21.15
C VAL A 135 11.91 2.99 20.94
N MET A 136 11.51 3.86 21.87
CA MET A 136 11.93 5.26 21.87
C MET A 136 13.45 5.39 21.84
N GLY A 137 13.97 6.18 20.89
CA GLY A 137 15.41 6.36 20.67
C GLY A 137 16.05 5.44 19.64
N GLU A 138 15.37 4.39 19.19
CA GLU A 138 15.81 3.54 18.08
C GLU A 138 15.42 4.15 16.74
N GLN A 139 16.17 3.83 15.70
CA GLN A 139 15.89 4.24 14.34
C GLN A 139 15.45 3.08 13.47
N LEU A 140 14.29 3.17 12.87
CA LEU A 140 13.87 2.30 11.78
C LEU A 140 14.58 2.71 10.50
N ILE A 141 15.13 1.73 9.79
CA ILE A 141 15.59 1.86 8.41
C ILE A 141 14.83 0.85 7.57
N PHE A 142 14.21 1.30 6.49
CA PHE A 142 13.57 0.42 5.52
C PHE A 142 14.10 0.68 4.13
N THR A 143 14.28 -0.38 3.35
CA THR A 143 14.83 -0.25 2.01
C THR A 143 14.06 -1.10 1.00
N VAL A 144 13.94 -0.57 -0.22
CA VAL A 144 13.36 -1.25 -1.37
C VAL A 144 14.38 -1.31 -2.49
N ASP A 145 14.74 -2.51 -2.91
CA ASP A 145 15.66 -2.76 -4.02
C ASP A 145 14.95 -3.52 -5.16
N ARG A 146 15.03 -2.98 -6.40
CA ARG A 146 14.47 -3.63 -7.60
C ARG A 146 15.13 -3.11 -8.88
N PRO A 147 15.74 -4.02 -9.71
CA PRO A 147 16.07 -5.40 -9.36
C PRO A 147 16.92 -5.47 -8.09
N ALA A 148 17.18 -6.68 -7.61
CA ALA A 148 18.04 -6.85 -6.43
C ALA A 148 19.35 -6.07 -6.56
N SER A 149 19.74 -5.36 -5.50
CA SER A 149 20.89 -4.47 -5.42
C SER A 149 20.72 -3.07 -6.05
N GLN A 150 19.64 -2.77 -6.75
CA GLN A 150 19.33 -1.41 -7.18
C GLN A 150 18.37 -0.75 -6.22
N ARG A 151 18.85 0.13 -5.36
CA ARG A 151 18.07 0.88 -4.37
C ARG A 151 17.11 1.83 -5.08
N ILE A 152 15.79 1.63 -4.89
CA ILE A 152 14.75 2.52 -5.42
C ILE A 152 14.11 3.38 -4.34
N MET A 153 14.13 2.94 -3.06
CA MET A 153 13.69 3.74 -1.92
C MET A 153 14.54 3.45 -0.69
N THR A 154 14.87 4.50 0.05
CA THR A 154 15.34 4.42 1.43
C THR A 154 14.39 5.23 2.30
N TYR A 155 13.95 4.64 3.39
CA TYR A 155 13.04 5.22 4.37
C TYR A 155 13.68 5.15 5.75
N THR A 156 13.55 6.21 6.55
CA THR A 156 14.00 6.22 7.94
C THR A 156 12.92 6.81 8.83
N PHE A 157 12.85 6.33 10.06
CA PHE A 157 11.98 6.89 11.10
C PHE A 157 12.66 6.75 12.46
N ALA A 158 12.64 7.81 13.26
CA ALA A 158 13.11 7.81 14.64
C ALA A 158 11.98 8.36 15.55
N PRO A 159 11.41 7.53 16.42
CA PRO A 159 10.34 7.94 17.32
C PRO A 159 10.83 8.96 18.35
N GLU A 160 10.04 10.02 18.60
CA GLU A 160 10.36 11.07 19.56
C GLU A 160 9.32 11.19 20.67
N ARG A 161 8.06 10.84 20.37
CA ARG A 161 6.96 10.90 21.35
C ARG A 161 5.86 9.90 21.01
N VAL A 162 5.08 9.56 22.03
CA VAL A 162 3.79 8.90 21.82
C VAL A 162 2.86 9.90 21.12
N ALA A 163 2.16 9.46 20.09
CA ALA A 163 1.21 10.27 19.35
C ALA A 163 -0.23 9.98 19.81
N ASP A 164 -1.13 10.93 19.55
CA ASP A 164 -2.56 10.78 19.79
C ASP A 164 -3.23 10.19 18.54
N PRO A 165 -4.18 9.24 18.67
CA PRO A 165 -4.91 8.70 17.54
C PRO A 165 -5.60 9.74 16.65
N SER A 166 -5.99 10.89 17.20
CA SER A 166 -6.59 12.00 16.43
C SER A 166 -5.64 12.66 15.44
N GLU A 167 -4.33 12.41 15.56
CA GLU A 167 -3.32 12.88 14.59
C GLU A 167 -3.31 12.06 13.29
N LEU A 168 -4.04 10.94 13.25
CA LEU A 168 -4.09 10.05 12.10
C LEU A 168 -5.19 10.46 11.12
N GLU A 169 -4.82 10.72 9.87
CA GLU A 169 -5.81 10.88 8.81
C GLU A 169 -6.12 9.51 8.19
N VAL A 170 -7.31 8.99 8.47
CA VAL A 170 -7.78 7.71 7.93
C VAL A 170 -8.73 7.98 6.76
N LEU A 171 -8.33 7.56 5.56
CA LEU A 171 -9.15 7.61 4.35
C LEU A 171 -9.19 6.22 3.71
N PRO A 172 -10.25 5.89 2.95
CA PRO A 172 -10.27 4.68 2.15
C PRO A 172 -9.12 4.67 1.13
N PHE A 173 -8.55 3.50 0.88
CA PHE A 173 -7.62 3.31 -0.22
C PHE A 173 -8.36 3.25 -1.54
N LEU A 174 -7.70 3.66 -2.62
CA LEU A 174 -8.21 3.62 -3.99
C LEU A 174 -7.15 3.02 -4.90
N SER A 175 -7.55 2.14 -5.80
CA SER A 175 -6.67 1.54 -6.80
C SER A 175 -7.36 1.40 -8.15
N LEU A 176 -6.55 1.33 -9.21
CA LEU A 176 -7.02 1.04 -10.56
C LEU A 176 -6.88 -0.46 -10.83
N ARG A 177 -8.01 -1.16 -10.85
CA ARG A 177 -8.05 -2.56 -11.27
C ARG A 177 -8.23 -2.62 -12.79
N HIS A 178 -7.13 -2.91 -13.49
CA HIS A 178 -7.12 -3.04 -14.93
C HIS A 178 -6.59 -4.42 -15.31
N ILE A 179 -7.46 -5.26 -15.87
CA ILE A 179 -7.14 -6.61 -16.35
C ILE A 179 -7.17 -6.57 -17.88
N PRO A 180 -6.03 -6.73 -18.56
CA PRO A 180 -5.97 -6.65 -20.01
C PRO A 180 -6.79 -7.77 -20.66
N PRO A 181 -7.17 -7.62 -21.95
CA PRO A 181 -7.87 -8.67 -22.66
C PRO A 181 -6.97 -9.88 -22.89
N SER A 182 -7.54 -11.09 -22.84
CA SER A 182 -6.86 -12.34 -23.21
C SER A 182 -6.79 -12.59 -24.71
N GLN A 183 -7.50 -11.78 -25.50
CA GLN A 183 -7.60 -11.93 -26.97
C GLN A 183 -7.43 -10.58 -27.66
N ALA A 184 -6.65 -10.55 -28.75
CA ALA A 184 -6.44 -9.35 -29.55
C ALA A 184 -7.77 -8.73 -30.05
N GLY A 185 -7.88 -7.40 -29.98
CA GLY A 185 -9.05 -6.66 -30.41
C GLY A 185 -10.26 -6.71 -29.45
N LYS A 186 -10.14 -7.35 -28.31
CA LYS A 186 -11.16 -7.33 -27.26
C LYS A 186 -10.88 -6.21 -26.23
N LYS A 187 -11.93 -5.76 -25.58
CA LYS A 187 -11.83 -4.85 -24.44
C LYS A 187 -11.15 -5.54 -23.27
N PRO A 188 -10.57 -4.78 -22.31
CA PRO A 188 -10.10 -5.30 -21.03
C PRO A 188 -11.18 -6.14 -20.33
N ALA A 189 -10.78 -7.14 -19.56
CA ALA A 189 -11.71 -7.94 -18.75
C ALA A 189 -12.26 -7.15 -17.56
N ALA A 190 -11.49 -6.16 -17.05
CA ALA A 190 -11.90 -5.17 -16.07
C ALA A 190 -11.12 -3.88 -16.29
N SER A 191 -11.72 -2.72 -16.02
CA SER A 191 -11.04 -1.41 -15.96
C SER A 191 -11.86 -0.51 -15.04
N GLU A 192 -11.51 -0.47 -13.75
CA GLU A 192 -12.35 0.10 -12.71
C GLU A 192 -11.53 0.69 -11.55
N LEU A 193 -12.06 1.69 -10.87
CA LEU A 193 -11.51 2.15 -9.60
C LEU A 193 -12.17 1.38 -8.46
N VAL A 194 -11.35 0.75 -7.64
CA VAL A 194 -11.78 -0.02 -6.47
C VAL A 194 -11.38 0.75 -5.21
N ALA A 195 -12.38 1.08 -4.39
CA ALA A 195 -12.18 1.64 -3.07
C ALA A 195 -12.16 0.55 -2.01
N LEU A 196 -11.27 0.68 -1.03
CA LEU A 196 -11.17 -0.25 0.10
C LEU A 196 -11.14 0.52 1.42
N THR A 197 -12.16 0.34 2.24
CA THR A 197 -12.18 0.80 3.62
C THR A 197 -11.63 -0.32 4.51
N VAL A 198 -10.55 -0.02 5.24
CA VAL A 198 -9.90 -0.96 6.13
C VAL A 198 -10.39 -0.73 7.55
N ALA A 199 -10.99 -1.76 8.15
CA ALA A 199 -11.28 -1.76 9.59
C ALA A 199 -10.00 -2.06 10.35
N SER A 200 -9.43 -1.06 11.00
CA SER A 200 -8.18 -1.18 11.77
C SER A 200 -8.37 -0.75 13.23
N SER A 201 -7.58 -1.36 14.11
CA SER A 201 -7.47 -0.98 15.52
C SER A 201 -6.00 -0.82 15.91
N LEU A 202 -5.69 0.25 16.65
CA LEU A 202 -4.37 0.44 17.23
C LEU A 202 -4.13 -0.62 18.31
N TYR A 203 -2.94 -1.20 18.29
CA TYR A 203 -2.51 -2.11 19.34
C TYR A 203 -2.26 -1.31 20.63
N THR A 204 -2.75 -1.86 21.73
CA THR A 204 -2.59 -1.27 23.06
C THR A 204 -1.55 -2.06 23.85
N ALA A 205 -0.51 -1.39 24.34
CA ALA A 205 0.50 -1.97 25.20
C ALA A 205 -0.08 -2.35 26.58
N ALA A 206 0.68 -3.14 27.36
CA ALA A 206 0.24 -3.61 28.67
C ALA A 206 -0.06 -2.47 29.69
N ASP A 207 0.51 -1.31 29.51
CA ASP A 207 0.26 -0.11 30.32
C ASP A 207 -0.95 0.72 29.85
N GLY A 208 -1.71 0.25 28.87
CA GLY A 208 -2.91 0.88 28.34
C GLY A 208 -2.65 1.96 27.29
N ARG A 209 -1.41 2.25 26.94
CA ARG A 209 -1.07 3.20 25.87
C ARG A 209 -1.13 2.56 24.49
N TYR A 210 -1.52 3.33 23.47
CA TYR A 210 -1.39 2.88 22.09
C TYR A 210 0.10 2.79 21.71
N GLU A 211 0.44 1.75 20.98
CA GLU A 211 1.75 1.65 20.32
C GLU A 211 1.73 2.51 19.04
N LEU A 212 1.66 3.82 19.25
CA LEU A 212 1.59 4.87 18.23
C LEU A 212 2.62 5.94 18.57
N TYR A 213 3.55 6.19 17.66
CA TYR A 213 4.64 7.14 17.86
C TYR A 213 4.72 8.14 16.70
N SER A 214 4.98 9.39 17.02
CA SER A 214 5.40 10.42 16.08
C SER A 214 6.88 10.75 16.30
N GLY A 215 7.56 11.17 15.24
CA GLY A 215 8.98 11.45 15.31
C GLY A 215 9.53 12.09 14.06
N ARG A 216 10.83 11.94 13.83
CA ARG A 216 11.52 12.39 12.61
C ARG A 216 11.65 11.25 11.63
N GLY A 217 11.50 11.55 10.35
CA GLY A 217 11.70 10.58 9.28
C GLY A 217 12.13 11.22 7.99
N SER A 218 12.64 10.39 7.09
CA SER A 218 12.96 10.79 5.73
C SER A 218 12.64 9.67 4.75
N VAL A 219 12.28 10.05 3.53
CA VAL A 219 12.14 9.13 2.41
C VAL A 219 12.88 9.68 1.21
N THR A 220 13.67 8.85 0.55
CA THR A 220 14.44 9.21 -0.65
C THR A 220 14.30 8.15 -1.72
N PHE A 221 14.36 8.58 -2.99
CA PHE A 221 14.23 7.72 -4.16
C PHE A 221 15.47 7.89 -5.06
N PRO A 222 16.59 7.22 -4.73
CA PRO A 222 17.89 7.49 -5.33
C PRO A 222 18.01 7.04 -6.78
N SER A 223 17.16 6.11 -7.24
CA SER A 223 17.25 5.59 -8.60
C SER A 223 16.11 6.12 -9.48
N ARG A 224 16.45 6.49 -10.72
CA ARG A 224 15.50 6.78 -11.78
C ARG A 224 15.28 5.53 -12.63
N SER A 225 14.06 5.03 -12.68
CA SER A 225 13.69 3.83 -13.43
C SER A 225 12.39 4.08 -14.19
N THR A 226 12.32 3.64 -15.43
CA THR A 226 11.08 3.69 -16.22
C THR A 226 10.12 2.56 -15.87
N THR A 227 10.63 1.45 -15.35
CA THR A 227 9.82 0.29 -14.94
C THR A 227 9.41 0.36 -13.47
N ASP A 228 10.12 1.16 -12.66
CA ASP A 228 9.90 1.31 -11.22
C ASP A 228 9.93 2.80 -10.85
N PRO A 229 8.88 3.57 -11.20
CA PRO A 229 8.91 5.05 -11.26
C PRO A 229 8.70 5.71 -9.88
N TRP A 230 9.29 5.18 -8.81
CA TRP A 230 9.16 5.70 -7.46
C TRP A 230 9.70 7.13 -7.30
N HIS A 231 10.74 7.48 -8.07
CA HIS A 231 11.34 8.83 -8.07
C HIS A 231 10.37 9.95 -8.49
N ILE A 232 9.24 9.62 -9.14
CA ILE A 232 8.18 10.59 -9.46
C ILE A 232 7.57 11.18 -8.18
N PHE A 233 7.55 10.39 -7.10
CA PHE A 233 6.97 10.75 -5.81
C PHE A 233 8.00 11.33 -4.84
N GLU A 234 9.05 12.01 -5.36
CA GLU A 234 10.06 12.65 -4.54
C GLU A 234 9.45 13.58 -3.48
N ALA A 235 9.97 13.47 -2.25
CA ALA A 235 9.44 14.20 -1.12
C ALA A 235 9.92 15.67 -1.12
N GLY A 236 8.99 16.58 -1.04
CA GLY A 236 9.22 17.98 -0.71
C GLY A 236 9.12 18.21 0.80
N LYS A 237 8.19 19.06 1.23
CA LYS A 237 7.98 19.35 2.65
C LYS A 237 7.33 18.17 3.37
N ILE A 238 7.98 17.66 4.41
CA ILE A 238 7.41 16.65 5.31
C ILE A 238 6.33 17.33 6.17
N LEU A 239 5.15 16.71 6.23
CA LEU A 239 4.00 17.18 7.00
C LEU A 239 3.84 16.39 8.31
N SER A 240 4.04 15.08 8.27
CA SER A 240 4.00 14.22 9.47
C SER A 240 4.80 12.94 9.26
N THR A 241 5.24 12.35 10.36
CA THR A 241 5.90 11.05 10.39
C THR A 241 5.37 10.25 11.57
N VAL A 242 4.95 9.02 11.30
CA VAL A 242 4.28 8.17 12.30
C VAL A 242 4.74 6.72 12.15
N TRP A 243 4.72 6.01 13.26
CA TRP A 243 4.81 4.57 13.33
C TRP A 243 3.73 4.02 14.27
N ALA A 244 3.13 2.89 13.91
CA ALA A 244 2.13 2.24 14.73
C ALA A 244 2.18 0.72 14.60
N ASN A 245 1.75 0.03 15.66
CA ASN A 245 1.27 -1.34 15.61
C ASN A 245 -0.25 -1.34 15.44
N VAL A 246 -0.73 -2.09 14.45
CA VAL A 246 -2.17 -2.17 14.16
C VAL A 246 -2.60 -3.60 13.89
N ASP A 247 -3.84 -3.90 14.27
CA ASP A 247 -4.58 -5.06 13.79
C ASP A 247 -5.57 -4.58 12.75
N PHE A 248 -5.72 -5.31 11.65
CA PHE A 248 -6.71 -4.96 10.63
C PHE A 248 -7.14 -6.16 9.79
N SER A 249 -8.23 -5.97 9.06
CA SER A 249 -8.78 -6.94 8.13
C SER A 249 -9.01 -6.29 6.77
N LEU A 250 -8.63 -6.99 5.70
CA LEU A 250 -8.86 -6.56 4.32
C LEU A 250 -10.08 -7.30 3.73
N PRO A 251 -11.24 -6.65 3.62
CA PRO A 251 -12.42 -7.21 2.97
C PRO A 251 -12.34 -7.07 1.43
N LEU A 252 -13.39 -7.45 0.73
CA LEU A 252 -13.60 -7.03 -0.66
C LEU A 252 -13.76 -5.51 -0.72
N GLY A 253 -13.36 -4.91 -1.85
CA GLY A 253 -13.54 -3.49 -2.11
C GLY A 253 -14.90 -3.18 -2.75
N GLU A 254 -15.13 -1.90 -3.01
CA GLU A 254 -16.28 -1.36 -3.73
C GLU A 254 -15.83 -0.70 -5.03
N VAL A 255 -16.49 -1.01 -6.15
CA VAL A 255 -16.23 -0.33 -7.44
C VAL A 255 -16.91 1.04 -7.40
N VAL A 256 -16.10 2.09 -7.41
CA VAL A 256 -16.58 3.50 -7.37
C VAL A 256 -16.61 4.17 -8.73
N LYS A 257 -15.96 3.57 -9.75
CA LYS A 257 -15.98 3.98 -11.15
C LYS A 257 -15.66 2.80 -12.05
N ASP A 258 -16.47 2.62 -13.11
CA ASP A 258 -16.25 1.58 -14.13
C ASP A 258 -16.01 2.22 -15.49
N TYR A 259 -14.75 2.21 -15.94
CA TYR A 259 -14.35 2.80 -17.23
C TYR A 259 -14.90 2.05 -18.44
N LEU A 260 -15.19 0.73 -18.31
CA LEU A 260 -15.80 -0.05 -19.39
C LEU A 260 -17.27 0.33 -19.56
N ALA A 261 -18.01 0.48 -18.47
CA ALA A 261 -19.40 0.94 -18.49
C ALA A 261 -19.55 2.37 -19.04
N GLU A 262 -18.55 3.22 -18.77
CA GLU A 262 -18.50 4.61 -19.27
C GLU A 262 -17.96 4.72 -20.72
N GLY A 263 -17.52 3.64 -21.33
CA GLY A 263 -16.96 3.62 -22.68
C GLY A 263 -15.57 4.27 -22.81
N LEU A 264 -14.84 4.39 -21.69
CA LEU A 264 -13.53 5.05 -21.61
C LEU A 264 -12.35 4.05 -21.71
N ALA A 265 -12.63 2.74 -21.79
CA ALA A 265 -11.62 1.66 -21.86
C ALA A 265 -12.01 0.56 -22.86
#